data_dc401fce6f3c779a3aad500bda18e4af
#
_entry.id   dc401fce6f3c779a3aad500bda18e4af
#
_cell.length_a   1.000
_cell.length_b   1.000
_cell.length_c   1.000
_cell.angle_alpha   90.00
_cell.angle_beta   90.00
_cell.angle_gamma   90.00
#
_symmetry.space_group_name_H-M   'P 1'
#
loop_
_entity.id
_entity.type
_entity.pdbx_description
1 polymer ?
#
loop_
_entity_poly.entity_id
_entity_poly.type
_entity_poly.pdbx_seq_one_letter_code
_entity_poly.pdbx_strand_id
1 'polypeptide(L)'
;RDRRSDEDVFDPMTRVASEQTLSERLLIDMGSVLPPEDMPIAEYLVGSLDEKGYLSVRPEEVAYELSIDEDHVRAVIKVLQAQEPVGIGARNLRECLLIQIDQLAERGLEQPYAREIVSLYLTELGEHKFSRIAHELKTPLQTVSDVWEFVKQKLNPHPAHGFSTDNTSDRDTRAMYIIPDVVISRGEDG
;
A
#
# COMPACT_ATOMS: atom_id res chain seq x y z
N ARG A 1 -63.41 5.33 -3.53
CA ARG A 1 -62.29 6.30 -3.55
C ARG A 1 -61.32 5.86 -2.47
N ASP A 2 -60.54 4.84 -2.81
CA ASP A 2 -59.53 4.29 -1.92
C ASP A 2 -58.18 4.86 -2.32
N ARG A 3 -57.60 5.63 -1.41
CA ARG A 3 -56.21 5.97 -1.41
C ARG A 3 -55.47 4.85 -0.69
N ARG A 4 -54.84 3.98 -1.41
CA ARG A 4 -53.80 3.10 -0.87
C ARG A 4 -52.53 3.92 -0.73
N SER A 5 -52.16 4.15 0.50
CA SER A 5 -50.84 4.62 0.88
C SER A 5 -49.82 3.53 0.54
N ASP A 6 -48.89 3.84 -0.36
CA ASP A 6 -47.67 3.09 -0.51
C ASP A 6 -46.89 3.27 0.80
N GLU A 7 -46.98 2.27 1.66
CA GLU A 7 -46.04 2.09 2.75
C GLU A 7 -44.75 1.61 2.11
N ASP A 8 -43.75 2.50 2.07
CA ASP A 8 -42.39 2.14 1.85
C ASP A 8 -42.02 1.02 2.82
N VAL A 9 -42.02 -0.19 2.32
CA VAL A 9 -41.48 -1.35 3.03
C VAL A 9 -39.97 -1.10 3.13
N PHE A 10 -39.58 -0.50 4.27
CA PHE A 10 -38.21 -0.46 4.68
C PHE A 10 -37.69 -1.90 4.78
N ASP A 11 -37.01 -2.36 3.74
CA ASP A 11 -36.38 -3.66 3.70
C ASP A 11 -35.13 -3.62 4.60
N PRO A 12 -35.16 -4.19 5.82
CA PRO A 12 -34.03 -4.22 6.71
C PRO A 12 -32.93 -5.18 6.22
N MET A 13 -33.06 -5.76 5.04
CA MET A 13 -32.13 -6.69 4.42
C MET A 13 -31.21 -6.04 3.38
N THR A 14 -31.20 -4.73 3.27
CA THR A 14 -30.04 -4.10 2.63
C THR A 14 -28.85 -4.20 3.60
N ARG A 15 -28.35 -5.40 3.72
CA ARG A 15 -27.05 -5.67 4.33
C ARG A 15 -26.06 -4.78 3.57
N VAL A 16 -25.71 -3.66 4.16
CA VAL A 16 -24.46 -2.98 3.86
C VAL A 16 -23.41 -4.07 4.04
N ALA A 17 -22.88 -4.59 2.94
CA ALA A 17 -21.73 -5.45 2.99
C ALA A 17 -20.68 -4.64 3.73
N SER A 18 -20.40 -5.00 4.98
CA SER A 18 -19.35 -4.39 5.77
C SER A 18 -18.09 -4.54 4.93
N GLU A 19 -17.56 -3.43 4.44
CA GLU A 19 -16.28 -3.46 3.74
C GLU A 19 -15.27 -4.03 4.72
N GLN A 20 -14.68 -5.16 4.37
CA GLN A 20 -13.68 -5.81 5.20
C GLN A 20 -12.53 -4.83 5.44
N THR A 21 -12.14 -4.68 6.69
CA THR A 21 -10.99 -3.87 7.05
C THR A 21 -9.71 -4.48 6.47
N LEU A 22 -8.68 -3.67 6.27
CA LEU A 22 -7.37 -4.16 5.84
C LEU A 22 -6.85 -5.27 6.77
N SER A 23 -7.01 -5.08 8.08
CA SER A 23 -6.59 -6.05 9.10
C SER A 23 -7.30 -7.39 8.96
N GLU A 24 -8.62 -7.39 8.78
CA GLU A 24 -9.40 -8.63 8.57
C GLU A 24 -8.96 -9.35 7.30
N ARG A 25 -8.76 -8.61 6.21
CA ARG A 25 -8.31 -9.20 4.95
C ARG A 25 -6.92 -9.83 5.10
N LEU A 26 -5.96 -9.10 5.67
CA LEU A 26 -4.61 -9.62 5.90
C LEU A 26 -4.61 -10.90 6.76
N LEU A 27 -5.42 -10.94 7.82
CA LEU A 27 -5.52 -12.13 8.67
C LEU A 27 -6.13 -13.32 7.93
N ILE A 28 -7.12 -13.11 7.07
CA ILE A 28 -7.69 -14.16 6.22
C ILE A 28 -6.64 -14.68 5.24
N ASP A 29 -5.94 -13.78 4.55
CA ASP A 29 -4.93 -14.15 3.55
C ASP A 29 -3.74 -14.88 4.22
N MET A 30 -3.23 -14.39 5.35
CA MET A 30 -2.18 -15.04 6.13
C MET A 30 -2.62 -16.39 6.69
N GLY A 31 -3.88 -16.51 7.16
CA GLY A 31 -4.43 -17.77 7.68
C GLY A 31 -4.56 -18.88 6.62
N SER A 32 -4.51 -18.54 5.33
CA SER A 32 -4.46 -19.50 4.24
C SER A 32 -3.05 -20.11 4.03
N VAL A 33 -2.01 -19.45 4.53
CA VAL A 33 -0.60 -19.81 4.33
C VAL A 33 0.08 -20.27 5.61
N LEU A 34 -0.24 -19.63 6.74
CA LEU A 34 0.36 -19.91 8.04
C LEU A 34 -0.33 -21.09 8.74
N PRO A 35 0.42 -21.88 9.52
CA PRO A 35 -0.17 -22.85 10.43
C PRO A 35 -0.94 -22.14 11.55
N PRO A 36 -1.97 -22.77 12.14
CA PRO A 36 -2.80 -22.15 13.19
C PRO A 36 -2.02 -21.65 14.42
N GLU A 37 -0.89 -22.27 14.72
CA GLU A 37 0.00 -21.89 15.82
C GLU A 37 0.69 -20.55 15.63
N ASP A 38 0.82 -20.07 14.37
CA ASP A 38 1.43 -18.80 14.00
C ASP A 38 0.42 -17.66 13.90
N MET A 39 -0.87 -17.97 13.96
CA MET A 39 -1.91 -16.94 13.90
C MET A 39 -1.82 -15.88 15.00
N PRO A 40 -1.48 -16.21 16.27
CA PRO A 40 -1.26 -15.18 17.31
C PRO A 40 -0.14 -14.19 16.95
N ILE A 41 0.92 -14.66 16.25
CA ILE A 41 2.00 -13.78 15.77
C ILE A 41 1.46 -12.87 14.66
N ALA A 42 0.70 -13.43 13.72
CA ALA A 42 0.08 -12.67 12.63
C ALA A 42 -0.87 -11.59 13.17
N GLU A 43 -1.72 -11.91 14.14
CA GLU A 43 -2.63 -10.96 14.79
C GLU A 43 -1.88 -9.81 15.46
N TYR A 44 -0.80 -10.12 16.18
CA TYR A 44 0.04 -9.12 16.83
C TYR A 44 0.70 -8.18 15.80
N LEU A 45 1.27 -8.75 14.73
CA LEU A 45 1.92 -7.98 13.67
C LEU A 45 0.92 -7.09 12.91
N VAL A 46 -0.23 -7.62 12.52
CA VAL A 46 -1.28 -6.87 11.82
C VAL A 46 -1.84 -5.75 12.71
N GLY A 47 -2.04 -6.02 14.00
CA GLY A 47 -2.47 -5.01 14.98
C GLY A 47 -1.43 -3.93 15.26
N SER A 48 -0.17 -4.17 14.89
CA SER A 48 0.96 -3.23 15.06
C SER A 48 1.27 -2.41 13.79
N LEU A 49 0.46 -2.53 12.73
CA LEU A 49 0.59 -1.70 11.54
C LEU A 49 0.12 -0.27 11.82
N ASP A 50 0.88 0.70 11.29
CA ASP A 50 0.48 2.09 11.33
C ASP A 50 -0.53 2.43 10.20
N GLU A 51 -1.02 3.67 10.17
CA GLU A 51 -1.96 4.17 9.16
C GLU A 51 -1.42 4.10 7.72
N LYS A 52 -0.10 4.03 7.55
CA LYS A 52 0.58 3.89 6.24
C LYS A 52 0.78 2.44 5.84
N GLY A 53 0.59 1.50 6.78
CA GLY A 53 0.83 0.08 6.60
C GLY A 53 2.26 -0.35 6.95
N TYR A 54 3.00 0.46 7.70
CA TYR A 54 4.31 0.11 8.18
C TYR A 54 4.23 -0.59 9.54
N LEU A 55 5.16 -1.52 9.76
CA LEU A 55 5.28 -2.22 11.01
C LEU A 55 5.95 -1.32 12.06
N SER A 56 5.21 -0.98 13.12
CA SER A 56 5.68 -0.08 14.19
C SER A 56 6.50 -0.78 15.28
N VAL A 57 6.53 -2.12 15.28
CA VAL A 57 7.23 -2.95 16.26
C VAL A 57 8.45 -3.64 15.66
N ARG A 58 9.43 -3.94 16.49
CA ARG A 58 10.62 -4.70 16.08
C ARG A 58 10.42 -6.19 16.32
N PRO A 59 11.04 -7.08 15.52
CA PRO A 59 10.94 -8.52 15.71
C PRO A 59 11.32 -8.97 17.12
N GLU A 60 12.34 -8.34 17.72
CA GLU A 60 12.81 -8.65 19.09
C GLU A 60 11.76 -8.35 20.15
N GLU A 61 10.97 -7.29 19.96
CA GLU A 61 9.88 -6.92 20.88
C GLU A 61 8.74 -7.94 20.82
N VAL A 62 8.34 -8.34 19.61
CA VAL A 62 7.32 -9.36 19.38
C VAL A 62 7.76 -10.72 19.95
N ALA A 63 9.02 -11.11 19.70
CA ALA A 63 9.61 -12.34 20.22
C ALA A 63 9.57 -12.38 21.76
N TYR A 64 9.91 -11.28 22.39
CA TYR A 64 9.87 -11.14 23.85
C TYR A 64 8.45 -11.22 24.41
N GLU A 65 7.51 -10.47 23.83
CA GLU A 65 6.10 -10.42 24.28
C GLU A 65 5.41 -11.77 24.17
N LEU A 66 5.64 -12.48 23.05
CA LEU A 66 5.02 -13.78 22.80
C LEU A 66 5.84 -14.97 23.31
N SER A 67 7.03 -14.72 23.87
CA SER A 67 7.95 -15.77 24.36
C SER A 67 8.31 -16.81 23.28
N ILE A 68 8.59 -16.34 22.08
CA ILE A 68 8.96 -17.15 20.91
C ILE A 68 10.32 -16.72 20.35
N ASP A 69 10.87 -17.53 19.44
CA ASP A 69 12.13 -17.22 18.77
C ASP A 69 11.99 -16.06 17.78
N GLU A 70 12.99 -15.18 17.75
CA GLU A 70 13.01 -14.03 16.86
C GLU A 70 13.03 -14.42 15.37
N ASP A 71 13.76 -15.49 15.02
CA ASP A 71 13.82 -15.97 13.64
C ASP A 71 12.44 -16.45 13.17
N HIS A 72 11.65 -17.01 14.08
CA HIS A 72 10.27 -17.40 13.81
C HIS A 72 9.39 -16.17 13.52
N VAL A 73 9.49 -15.12 14.35
CA VAL A 73 8.80 -13.84 14.09
C VAL A 73 9.20 -13.26 12.74
N ARG A 74 10.48 -13.28 12.40
CA ARG A 74 10.98 -12.80 11.09
C ARG A 74 10.41 -13.60 9.92
N ALA A 75 10.19 -14.90 10.09
CA ALA A 75 9.54 -15.73 9.09
C ALA A 75 8.08 -15.31 8.85
N VAL A 76 7.32 -15.06 9.93
CA VAL A 76 5.93 -14.58 9.82
C VAL A 76 5.85 -13.17 9.23
N ILE A 77 6.80 -12.27 9.57
CA ILE A 77 6.88 -10.94 8.93
C ILE A 77 7.06 -11.06 7.41
N LYS A 78 7.86 -12.00 6.92
CA LYS A 78 8.01 -12.23 5.47
C LYS A 78 6.70 -12.69 4.82
N VAL A 79 5.91 -13.50 5.52
CA VAL A 79 4.60 -13.91 5.03
C VAL A 79 3.66 -12.70 4.96
N LEU A 80 3.67 -11.82 5.97
CA LEU A 80 2.92 -10.57 5.94
C LEU A 80 3.35 -9.68 4.76
N GLN A 81 4.66 -9.50 4.55
CA GLN A 81 5.21 -8.67 3.47
C GLN A 81 4.92 -9.22 2.06
N ALA A 82 4.58 -10.50 1.96
CA ALA A 82 4.16 -11.14 0.70
C ALA A 82 2.67 -10.94 0.39
N GLN A 83 1.89 -10.39 1.33
CA GLN A 83 0.46 -10.13 1.12
C GLN A 83 0.22 -8.85 0.31
N GLU A 84 -1.02 -8.69 -0.16
CA GLU A 84 -1.49 -7.44 -0.76
C GLU A 84 -2.17 -6.55 0.31
N PRO A 85 -1.92 -5.25 0.27
CA PRO A 85 -1.18 -4.47 -0.73
C PRO A 85 0.34 -4.60 -0.60
N VAL A 86 1.02 -4.65 -1.74
CA VAL A 86 2.48 -4.83 -1.80
C VAL A 86 3.22 -3.74 -1.03
N GLY A 87 4.15 -4.15 -0.18
CA GLY A 87 4.90 -3.25 0.69
C GLY A 87 4.30 -3.09 2.08
N ILE A 88 3.16 -3.76 2.37
CA ILE A 88 2.60 -3.84 3.72
C ILE A 88 3.60 -4.52 4.68
N GLY A 89 3.61 -4.12 5.95
CA GLY A 89 4.54 -4.70 6.94
C GLY A 89 6.02 -4.32 6.75
N ALA A 90 6.33 -3.38 5.87
CA ALA A 90 7.67 -2.79 5.79
C ALA A 90 7.94 -1.92 7.04
N ARG A 91 9.20 -1.82 7.46
CA ARG A 91 9.60 -1.01 8.63
C ARG A 91 9.74 0.47 8.32
N ASN A 92 9.90 0.82 7.06
CA ASN A 92 10.09 2.20 6.61
C ASN A 92 9.84 2.31 5.09
N LEU A 93 9.79 3.56 4.61
CA LEU A 93 9.57 3.87 3.20
C LEU A 93 10.56 3.14 2.26
N ARG A 94 11.84 3.10 2.61
CA ARG A 94 12.87 2.45 1.78
C ARG A 94 12.57 0.97 1.59
N GLU A 95 12.30 0.25 2.65
CA GLU A 95 11.96 -1.17 2.60
C GLU A 95 10.66 -1.41 1.82
N CYS A 96 9.64 -0.58 2.04
CA CYS A 96 8.38 -0.64 1.32
C CYS A 96 8.58 -0.52 -0.21
N LEU A 97 9.37 0.46 -0.65
CA LEU A 97 9.64 0.64 -2.07
C LEU A 97 10.49 -0.49 -2.65
N LEU A 98 11.46 -1.02 -1.88
CA LEU A 98 12.28 -2.15 -2.32
C LEU A 98 11.46 -3.43 -2.51
N ILE A 99 10.54 -3.74 -1.60
CA ILE A 99 9.62 -4.88 -1.73
C ILE A 99 8.80 -4.75 -3.02
N GLN A 100 8.29 -3.56 -3.32
CA GLN A 100 7.51 -3.31 -4.53
C GLN A 100 8.36 -3.43 -5.81
N ILE A 101 9.60 -2.91 -5.78
CA ILE A 101 10.54 -3.02 -6.91
C ILE A 101 10.85 -4.50 -7.18
N ASP A 102 11.14 -5.28 -6.15
CA ASP A 102 11.45 -6.70 -6.28
C ASP A 102 10.26 -7.47 -6.88
N GLN A 103 9.03 -7.19 -6.41
CA GLN A 103 7.84 -7.82 -6.96
C GLN A 103 7.55 -7.40 -8.42
N LEU A 104 7.81 -6.14 -8.79
CA LEU A 104 7.68 -5.69 -10.18
C LEU A 104 8.72 -6.37 -11.08
N ALA A 105 9.94 -6.56 -10.58
CA ALA A 105 11.00 -7.28 -11.30
C ALA A 105 10.62 -8.74 -11.56
N GLU A 106 10.04 -9.44 -10.58
CA GLU A 106 9.51 -10.80 -10.77
C GLU A 106 8.42 -10.89 -11.85
N ARG A 107 7.68 -9.80 -12.06
CA ARG A 107 6.66 -9.67 -13.11
C ARG A 107 7.24 -9.22 -14.47
N GLY A 108 8.55 -9.06 -14.57
CA GLY A 108 9.22 -8.58 -15.78
C GLY A 108 9.08 -7.07 -16.05
N LEU A 109 8.68 -6.30 -15.03
CA LEU A 109 8.54 -4.84 -15.09
C LEU A 109 9.71 -4.17 -14.38
N GLU A 110 10.92 -4.59 -14.71
CA GLU A 110 12.14 -4.12 -14.11
C GLU A 110 12.54 -2.74 -14.65
N GLN A 111 12.93 -1.83 -13.75
CA GLN A 111 13.52 -0.54 -14.09
C GLN A 111 15.02 -0.56 -13.71
N PRO A 112 15.93 -0.42 -14.68
CA PRO A 112 17.37 -0.41 -14.40
C PRO A 112 17.74 0.65 -13.36
N TYR A 113 18.64 0.32 -12.44
CA TYR A 113 19.10 1.16 -11.34
C TYR A 113 18.05 1.53 -10.28
N ALA A 114 16.76 1.20 -10.43
CA ALA A 114 15.73 1.58 -9.47
C ALA A 114 16.03 1.03 -8.08
N ARG A 115 16.37 -0.26 -7.98
CA ARG A 115 16.71 -0.90 -6.70
C ARG A 115 17.93 -0.26 -6.04
N GLU A 116 18.98 0.03 -6.80
CA GLU A 116 20.22 0.63 -6.30
C GLU A 116 19.99 2.07 -5.83
N ILE A 117 19.28 2.88 -6.64
CA ILE A 117 18.99 4.28 -6.31
C ILE A 117 18.10 4.36 -5.07
N VAL A 118 17.03 3.56 -4.97
CA VAL A 118 16.15 3.54 -3.80
C VAL A 118 16.89 3.02 -2.56
N SER A 119 17.77 2.03 -2.70
CA SER A 119 18.55 1.49 -1.59
C SER A 119 19.54 2.50 -1.01
N LEU A 120 20.27 3.23 -1.86
CA LEU A 120 21.41 4.06 -1.45
C LEU A 120 21.11 5.55 -1.45
N TYR A 121 20.27 6.05 -2.35
CA TYR A 121 20.09 7.46 -2.66
C TYR A 121 18.64 7.95 -2.54
N LEU A 122 17.80 7.26 -1.74
CA LEU A 122 16.37 7.61 -1.63
C LEU A 122 16.16 9.06 -1.18
N THR A 123 16.98 9.57 -0.26
CA THR A 123 16.91 10.94 0.24
C THR A 123 17.27 11.93 -0.86
N GLU A 124 18.39 11.71 -1.54
CA GLU A 124 18.85 12.54 -2.65
C GLU A 124 17.88 12.53 -3.83
N LEU A 125 17.24 11.37 -4.07
CA LEU A 125 16.20 11.23 -5.09
C LEU A 125 14.98 12.10 -4.74
N GLY A 126 14.52 12.06 -3.50
CA GLY A 126 13.42 12.90 -3.00
C GLY A 126 13.73 14.40 -3.01
N GLU A 127 15.00 14.77 -2.82
CA GLU A 127 15.49 16.14 -2.89
C GLU A 127 15.83 16.58 -4.34
N HIS A 128 15.53 15.76 -5.36
CA HIS A 128 15.80 16.01 -6.78
C HIS A 128 17.29 16.26 -7.10
N LYS A 129 18.21 15.69 -6.32
CA LYS A 129 19.66 15.79 -6.54
C LYS A 129 20.15 14.82 -7.61
N PHE A 130 19.47 14.78 -8.76
CA PHE A 130 19.68 13.79 -9.83
C PHE A 130 21.09 13.82 -10.40
N SER A 131 21.69 15.01 -10.54
CA SER A 131 23.07 15.13 -11.05
C SER A 131 24.09 14.46 -10.13
N ARG A 132 23.89 14.52 -8.81
CA ARG A 132 24.75 13.86 -7.84
C ARG A 132 24.64 12.33 -7.97
N ILE A 133 23.40 11.80 -8.01
CA ILE A 133 23.16 10.37 -8.16
C ILE A 133 23.79 9.85 -9.48
N ALA A 134 23.55 10.57 -10.59
CA ALA A 134 24.10 10.23 -11.89
C ALA A 134 25.64 10.19 -11.88
N HIS A 135 26.29 11.14 -11.20
CA HIS A 135 27.74 11.19 -11.07
C HIS A 135 28.28 9.99 -10.24
N GLU A 136 27.66 9.70 -9.08
CA GLU A 136 28.07 8.60 -8.20
C GLU A 136 27.91 7.22 -8.87
N LEU A 137 26.81 7.01 -9.56
CA LEU A 137 26.51 5.75 -10.26
C LEU A 137 27.13 5.67 -11.67
N LYS A 138 27.79 6.74 -12.13
CA LYS A 138 28.37 6.86 -13.48
C LYS A 138 27.36 6.53 -14.58
N THR A 139 26.12 6.98 -14.41
CA THR A 139 25.01 6.75 -15.30
C THR A 139 24.50 8.07 -15.88
N PRO A 140 23.84 8.05 -17.07
CA PRO A 140 23.24 9.26 -17.62
C PRO A 140 22.20 9.88 -16.66
N LEU A 141 22.11 11.20 -16.64
CA LEU A 141 21.09 11.94 -15.87
C LEU A 141 19.66 11.47 -16.22
N GLN A 142 19.43 11.16 -17.49
CA GLN A 142 18.14 10.66 -17.97
C GLN A 142 17.72 9.37 -17.24
N THR A 143 18.65 8.44 -17.02
CA THR A 143 18.37 7.19 -16.28
C THR A 143 17.86 7.46 -14.87
N VAL A 144 18.44 8.42 -14.16
CA VAL A 144 17.99 8.81 -12.82
C VAL A 144 16.60 9.46 -12.87
N SER A 145 16.35 10.28 -13.90
CA SER A 145 15.05 10.89 -14.14
C SER A 145 13.96 9.83 -14.43
N ASP A 146 14.31 8.82 -15.24
CA ASP A 146 13.41 7.70 -15.57
C ASP A 146 13.09 6.88 -14.32
N VAL A 147 14.06 6.65 -13.42
CA VAL A 147 13.83 5.99 -12.13
C VAL A 147 12.90 6.82 -11.24
N TRP A 148 13.07 8.14 -11.21
CA TRP A 148 12.17 9.02 -10.45
C TRP A 148 10.72 8.91 -10.93
N GLU A 149 10.51 8.97 -12.25
CA GLU A 149 9.17 8.82 -12.84
C GLU A 149 8.60 7.41 -12.56
N PHE A 150 9.42 6.37 -12.63
CA PHE A 150 9.02 5.02 -12.27
C PHE A 150 8.57 4.94 -10.81
N VAL A 151 9.34 5.49 -9.87
CA VAL A 151 8.99 5.51 -8.45
C VAL A 151 7.65 6.22 -8.23
N LYS A 152 7.43 7.37 -8.85
CA LYS A 152 6.19 8.14 -8.72
C LYS A 152 4.96 7.45 -9.30
N GLN A 153 5.12 6.76 -10.42
CA GLN A 153 3.99 6.22 -11.17
C GLN A 153 3.64 4.78 -10.82
N LYS A 154 4.62 4.00 -10.38
CA LYS A 154 4.48 2.55 -10.18
C LYS A 154 4.54 2.10 -8.74
N LEU A 155 5.11 2.92 -7.85
CA LEU A 155 5.27 2.56 -6.46
C LEU A 155 4.33 3.36 -5.56
N ASN A 156 3.86 2.71 -4.49
CA ASN A 156 2.99 3.31 -3.49
C ASN A 156 3.73 3.45 -2.15
N PRO A 157 4.04 4.68 -1.70
CA PRO A 157 4.71 4.90 -0.42
C PRO A 157 3.83 4.61 0.80
N HIS A 158 2.53 4.46 0.63
CA HIS A 158 1.55 4.23 1.71
C HIS A 158 0.63 3.06 1.35
N PRO A 159 1.08 1.81 1.50
CA PRO A 159 0.33 0.64 1.03
C PRO A 159 -1.05 0.48 1.69
N ALA A 160 -1.23 0.90 2.94
CA ALA A 160 -2.53 0.86 3.60
C ALA A 160 -3.51 1.97 3.15
N HIS A 161 -3.04 2.97 2.39
CA HIS A 161 -3.89 4.06 1.95
C HIS A 161 -4.96 3.59 0.96
N GLY A 162 -6.22 3.83 1.30
CA GLY A 162 -7.37 3.36 0.50
C GLY A 162 -8.13 2.20 1.12
N PHE A 163 -7.59 1.58 2.16
CA PHE A 163 -8.33 0.68 3.03
C PHE A 163 -8.81 1.48 4.24
N SER A 164 -10.08 1.85 4.28
CA SER A 164 -10.67 2.61 5.39
C SER A 164 -10.52 1.84 6.69
N THR A 165 -9.65 2.33 7.56
CA THR A 165 -9.74 2.09 8.99
C THR A 165 -10.75 3.10 9.52
N ASP A 166 -11.88 2.58 9.99
CA ASP A 166 -12.86 3.30 10.79
C ASP A 166 -13.38 4.70 10.35
N ASN A 167 -14.67 4.72 10.31
CA ASN A 167 -15.67 5.73 10.13
C ASN A 167 -15.54 6.98 11.02
N THR A 168 -14.36 7.65 11.04
CA THR A 168 -14.26 8.98 11.64
C THR A 168 -13.25 9.83 10.87
N SER A 169 -13.77 10.81 10.13
CA SER A 169 -13.04 12.00 9.68
C SER A 169 -12.16 11.87 8.43
N ASP A 170 -12.73 11.56 7.26
CA ASP A 170 -12.19 12.22 6.07
C ASP A 170 -13.25 12.36 4.96
N ARG A 171 -14.19 13.29 5.19
CA ARG A 171 -15.07 13.76 4.12
C ARG A 171 -14.39 14.75 3.18
N ASP A 172 -13.11 15.07 3.38
CA ASP A 172 -12.46 16.19 2.70
C ASP A 172 -11.39 15.83 1.67
N THR A 173 -11.04 14.54 1.47
CA THR A 173 -10.03 14.17 0.46
C THR A 173 -10.59 13.52 -0.80
N ARG A 174 -11.92 13.48 -0.98
CA ARG A 174 -12.55 13.01 -2.25
C ARG A 174 -12.60 14.05 -3.38
N ALA A 175 -11.90 15.16 -3.24
CA ALA A 175 -11.95 16.27 -4.21
C ALA A 175 -10.61 16.50 -4.92
N MET A 176 -10.01 15.47 -5.54
CA MET A 176 -8.96 15.71 -6.55
C MET A 176 -8.82 14.58 -7.56
N TYR A 177 -9.95 14.08 -8.07
CA TYR A 177 -9.94 13.43 -9.37
C TYR A 177 -10.73 14.34 -10.31
N ILE A 178 -10.03 15.28 -10.92
CA ILE A 178 -10.59 16.12 -11.97
C ILE A 178 -10.64 15.23 -13.22
N ILE A 179 -11.84 14.76 -13.54
CA ILE A 179 -12.13 14.24 -14.88
C ILE A 179 -12.11 15.46 -15.80
N PRO A 180 -11.25 15.53 -16.81
CA PRO A 180 -11.32 16.63 -17.77
C PRO A 180 -12.63 16.47 -18.58
N ASP A 181 -13.56 17.39 -18.40
CA ASP A 181 -14.71 17.53 -19.27
C ASP A 181 -14.21 17.93 -20.67
N VAL A 182 -14.41 17.05 -21.62
CA VAL A 182 -14.19 17.37 -23.03
C VAL A 182 -15.35 18.26 -23.47
N VAL A 183 -15.08 19.54 -23.60
CA VAL A 183 -16.01 20.49 -24.22
C VAL A 183 -15.93 20.32 -25.74
N ILE A 184 -16.90 19.65 -26.32
CA ILE A 184 -17.09 19.61 -27.78
C ILE A 184 -17.80 20.90 -28.16
N SER A 185 -17.07 21.90 -28.65
CA SER A 185 -17.67 23.07 -29.32
C SER A 185 -18.03 22.71 -30.74
N ARG A 186 -19.34 22.72 -31.00
CA ARG A 186 -19.89 22.60 -32.34
C ARG A 186 -19.69 23.94 -33.05
N GLY A 187 -18.81 23.96 -34.05
CA GLY A 187 -18.70 25.10 -34.97
C GLY A 187 -19.97 25.20 -35.83
N GLU A 188 -20.64 26.34 -35.77
CA GLU A 188 -21.65 26.73 -36.73
C GLU A 188 -20.89 27.31 -37.93
N ASP A 189 -20.94 26.62 -39.06
CA ASP A 189 -20.65 27.20 -40.34
C ASP A 189 -21.96 27.77 -40.89
N GLY A 190 -21.95 29.12 -41.10
CA GLY A 190 -22.92 29.87 -41.89
C GLY A 190 -22.40 30.10 -43.29
#